data_1100f64287672bd23d689826bcdce66a
#
_entry.id   1100f64287672bd23d689826bcdce66a
#
_cell.length_a   1.000
_cell.length_b   1.000
_cell.length_c   1.000
_cell.angle_alpha   90.00
_cell.angle_beta   90.00
_cell.angle_gamma   90.00
#
_symmetry.space_group_name_H-M   'P 1'
#
loop_
_entity.id
_entity.type
_entity.pdbx_description
1 polymer ?
#
loop_
_entity_poly.entity_id
_entity_poly.type
_entity_poly.pdbx_seq_one_letter_code
_entity_poly.pdbx_strand_id
1 'polypeptide(L)'
;MPPPGGYPPDGGYGPPGGGYGPPSGGYGPPSGGYGPPSGYGNSEDRMWVLVAHLGGAVGALISFGLFGFIAPLVAYLARGNQSPTVRAHAQAALNFQITWSLIAFVLLFVGWCLLFLPNIAVVAIQILFGIIAALRANEGRQYRYPMSVSLIK
;
A
#
# COMPACT_ATOMS: atom_id res chain seq x y z
N MET A 1 -11.41 -43.93 64.53
CA MET A 1 -10.17 -43.32 64.09
C MET A 1 -10.29 -43.00 62.58
N PRO A 2 -10.43 -41.75 62.15
CA PRO A 2 -10.38 -41.39 60.75
C PRO A 2 -8.91 -41.11 60.35
N PRO A 3 -8.51 -41.44 59.10
CA PRO A 3 -7.14 -41.20 58.63
C PRO A 3 -6.94 -39.70 58.31
N PRO A 4 -5.71 -39.20 58.39
CA PRO A 4 -5.38 -37.79 58.23
C PRO A 4 -5.43 -37.33 56.77
N GLY A 5 -5.96 -36.14 56.55
CA GLY A 5 -6.09 -35.51 55.27
C GLY A 5 -4.78 -35.09 54.66
N GLY A 6 -4.61 -35.38 53.37
CA GLY A 6 -3.52 -34.88 52.56
C GLY A 6 -3.75 -33.40 52.17
N TYR A 7 -2.72 -32.57 52.37
CA TYR A 7 -2.66 -31.19 51.94
C TYR A 7 -2.50 -31.12 50.41
N PRO A 8 -3.19 -30.18 49.74
CA PRO A 8 -2.89 -29.91 48.32
C PRO A 8 -1.55 -29.19 48.21
N PRO A 9 -0.81 -29.44 47.11
CA PRO A 9 0.48 -28.80 46.89
C PRO A 9 0.31 -27.30 46.60
N ASP A 10 1.25 -26.53 47.15
CA ASP A 10 1.34 -25.08 47.08
C ASP A 10 1.31 -24.56 45.66
N GLY A 11 0.38 -23.63 45.41
CA GLY A 11 0.38 -22.80 44.21
C GLY A 11 1.59 -21.88 44.19
N GLY A 12 2.50 -22.14 43.26
CA GLY A 12 3.65 -21.27 43.01
C GLY A 12 3.18 -19.90 42.52
N TYR A 13 3.37 -18.88 43.33
CA TYR A 13 3.28 -17.51 42.91
C TYR A 13 4.48 -17.20 42.00
N GLY A 14 4.25 -17.16 40.69
CA GLY A 14 5.21 -16.58 39.76
C GLY A 14 5.31 -15.06 40.01
N PRO A 15 6.50 -14.46 39.97
CA PRO A 15 6.66 -13.02 40.16
C PRO A 15 5.97 -12.24 39.05
N PRO A 16 5.35 -11.08 39.33
CA PRO A 16 4.77 -10.20 38.31
C PRO A 16 5.90 -9.63 37.45
N GLY A 17 6.05 -10.18 36.24
CA GLY A 17 6.98 -9.67 35.25
C GLY A 17 6.45 -8.38 34.65
N GLY A 18 6.62 -7.25 35.33
CA GLY A 18 6.48 -5.93 34.80
C GLY A 18 7.66 -5.59 33.91
N GLY A 19 7.67 -6.10 32.67
CA GLY A 19 8.62 -5.69 31.65
C GLY A 19 8.05 -4.55 30.84
N TYR A 20 8.38 -3.32 31.21
CA TYR A 20 8.31 -2.18 30.29
C TYR A 20 9.39 -2.39 29.22
N GLY A 21 9.04 -3.05 28.11
CA GLY A 21 9.88 -3.05 26.92
C GLY A 21 9.95 -1.62 26.37
N PRO A 22 11.16 -1.14 25.97
CA PRO A 22 11.25 0.18 25.35
C PRO A 22 10.44 0.19 24.05
N PRO A 23 9.82 1.32 23.69
CA PRO A 23 9.12 1.44 22.42
C PRO A 23 10.15 1.25 21.31
N SER A 24 10.11 0.09 20.65
CA SER A 24 10.92 -0.20 19.47
C SER A 24 10.37 0.61 18.29
N GLY A 25 10.71 1.89 18.24
CA GLY A 25 10.61 2.73 17.06
C GLY A 25 11.68 2.32 16.05
N GLY A 26 11.68 1.08 15.63
CA GLY A 26 12.54 0.59 14.57
C GLY A 26 11.85 0.79 13.23
N TYR A 27 12.26 1.81 12.48
CA TYR A 27 12.08 1.83 11.04
C TYR A 27 12.99 0.74 10.44
N GLY A 28 12.56 -0.51 10.56
CA GLY A 28 13.18 -1.60 9.82
C GLY A 28 12.86 -1.41 8.33
N PRO A 29 13.80 -1.71 7.40
CA PRO A 29 13.46 -1.75 5.99
C PRO A 29 12.28 -2.72 5.82
N PRO A 30 11.30 -2.44 4.93
CA PRO A 30 10.18 -3.32 4.73
C PRO A 30 10.72 -4.67 4.24
N SER A 31 10.84 -5.62 5.15
CA SER A 31 11.12 -7.00 4.83
C SER A 31 9.96 -7.51 4.01
N GLY A 32 10.20 -7.87 2.76
CA GLY A 32 9.25 -8.55 1.89
C GLY A 32 8.91 -9.93 2.43
N GLY A 33 8.24 -9.98 3.58
CA GLY A 33 7.67 -11.19 4.13
C GLY A 33 6.37 -11.48 3.38
N TYR A 34 6.29 -12.63 2.73
CA TYR A 34 5.02 -13.23 2.29
C TYR A 34 4.23 -13.62 3.54
N GLY A 35 3.60 -12.63 4.20
CA GLY A 35 2.58 -12.88 5.20
C GLY A 35 1.34 -13.47 4.52
N PRO A 36 0.51 -14.27 5.22
CA PRO A 36 -0.77 -14.69 4.69
C PRO A 36 -1.56 -13.46 4.27
N PRO A 37 -2.40 -13.55 3.21
CA PRO A 37 -3.15 -12.41 2.72
C PRO A 37 -3.98 -11.84 3.88
N SER A 38 -3.58 -10.68 4.36
CA SER A 38 -4.37 -9.91 5.32
C SER A 38 -5.57 -9.40 4.54
N GLY A 39 -6.69 -10.11 4.64
CA GLY A 39 -7.95 -9.70 4.05
C GLY A 39 -8.29 -8.28 4.48
N TYR A 40 -8.92 -7.51 3.60
CA TYR A 40 -9.41 -6.19 3.97
C TYR A 40 -10.38 -6.30 5.16
N GLY A 41 -10.24 -5.40 6.13
CA GLY A 41 -11.11 -5.37 7.31
C GLY A 41 -12.59 -5.12 6.96
N ASN A 42 -12.85 -4.46 5.80
CA ASN A 42 -14.18 -4.25 5.25
C ASN A 42 -14.16 -4.10 3.72
N SER A 43 -15.33 -4.23 3.11
CA SER A 43 -15.52 -4.09 1.65
C SER A 43 -15.25 -2.66 1.15
N GLU A 44 -15.44 -1.65 2.00
CA GLU A 44 -15.21 -0.26 1.68
C GLU A 44 -13.72 0.03 1.47
N ASP A 45 -12.86 -0.47 2.35
CA ASP A 45 -11.40 -0.32 2.20
C ASP A 45 -10.90 -0.97 0.92
N ARG A 46 -11.43 -2.16 0.58
CA ARG A 46 -11.12 -2.82 -0.69
C ARG A 46 -11.50 -1.95 -1.89
N MET A 47 -12.69 -1.34 -1.85
CA MET A 47 -13.13 -0.44 -2.92
C MET A 47 -12.20 0.76 -3.08
N TRP A 48 -11.83 1.43 -1.98
CA TRP A 48 -10.91 2.57 -2.03
C TRP A 48 -9.51 2.20 -2.52
N VAL A 49 -9.01 1.01 -2.19
CA VAL A 49 -7.74 0.50 -2.72
C VAL A 49 -7.83 0.25 -4.22
N LEU A 50 -8.92 -0.34 -4.69
CA LEU A 50 -9.14 -0.53 -6.13
C LEU A 50 -9.27 0.81 -6.87
N VAL A 51 -9.97 1.79 -6.30
CA VAL A 51 -10.05 3.16 -6.84
C VAL A 51 -8.66 3.77 -6.96
N ALA A 52 -7.78 3.61 -5.95
CA ALA A 52 -6.43 4.14 -6.02
C ALA A 52 -5.61 3.55 -7.19
N HIS A 53 -5.71 2.26 -7.44
CA HIS A 53 -4.91 1.59 -8.48
C HIS A 53 -5.56 1.67 -9.87
N LEU A 54 -6.82 1.26 -10.01
CA LEU A 54 -7.52 1.27 -11.30
C LEU A 54 -7.88 2.68 -11.75
N GLY A 55 -8.31 3.54 -10.80
CA GLY A 55 -8.59 4.94 -11.10
C GLY A 55 -7.35 5.68 -11.58
N GLY A 56 -6.17 5.37 -11.02
CA GLY A 56 -4.89 5.88 -11.51
C GLY A 56 -4.59 5.44 -12.95
N ALA A 57 -4.80 4.16 -13.27
CA ALA A 57 -4.61 3.63 -14.61
C ALA A 57 -5.58 4.27 -15.63
N VAL A 58 -6.86 4.41 -15.28
CA VAL A 58 -7.88 5.07 -16.12
C VAL A 58 -7.54 6.55 -16.31
N GLY A 59 -7.16 7.25 -15.23
CA GLY A 59 -6.74 8.65 -15.29
C GLY A 59 -5.54 8.85 -16.21
N ALA A 60 -4.56 7.95 -16.14
CA ALA A 60 -3.40 7.96 -17.03
C ALA A 60 -3.80 7.74 -18.51
N LEU A 61 -4.71 6.79 -18.77
CA LEU A 61 -5.20 6.51 -20.12
C LEU A 61 -5.88 7.74 -20.74
N ILE A 62 -6.81 8.37 -20.00
CA ILE A 62 -7.60 9.51 -20.50
C ILE A 62 -6.72 10.76 -20.71
N SER A 63 -5.69 10.94 -19.88
CA SER A 63 -4.85 12.15 -19.85
C SER A 63 -3.49 11.97 -20.51
N PHE A 64 -3.25 10.90 -21.25
CA PHE A 64 -1.93 10.56 -21.82
C PHE A 64 -0.81 10.54 -20.76
N GLY A 65 -1.12 10.03 -19.58
CA GLY A 65 -0.18 9.87 -18.48
C GLY A 65 -0.07 11.05 -17.52
N LEU A 66 -0.70 12.19 -17.81
CA LEU A 66 -0.51 13.42 -17.02
C LEU A 66 -1.24 13.40 -15.66
N PHE A 67 -2.46 12.88 -15.60
CA PHE A 67 -3.34 12.98 -14.42
C PHE A 67 -3.67 11.64 -13.76
N GLY A 68 -2.84 10.62 -13.96
CA GLY A 68 -3.00 9.33 -13.31
C GLY A 68 -2.96 9.38 -11.79
N PHE A 69 -2.32 10.40 -11.21
CA PHE A 69 -2.20 10.57 -9.77
C PHE A 69 -3.47 11.05 -9.05
N ILE A 70 -4.48 11.54 -9.76
CA ILE A 70 -5.68 12.15 -9.15
C ILE A 70 -6.46 11.12 -8.32
N ALA A 71 -6.73 9.94 -8.89
CA ALA A 71 -7.51 8.93 -8.18
C ALA A 71 -6.84 8.41 -6.89
N PRO A 72 -5.55 8.03 -6.90
CA PRO A 72 -4.88 7.67 -5.65
C PRO A 72 -4.74 8.83 -4.67
N LEU A 73 -4.65 10.09 -5.13
CA LEU A 73 -4.67 11.25 -4.25
C LEU A 73 -6.02 11.37 -3.54
N VAL A 74 -7.13 11.23 -4.27
CA VAL A 74 -8.48 11.23 -3.69
C VAL A 74 -8.64 10.12 -2.66
N ALA A 75 -8.21 8.89 -2.97
CA ALA A 75 -8.27 7.78 -2.04
C ALA A 75 -7.43 8.03 -0.77
N TYR A 76 -6.23 8.60 -0.93
CA TYR A 76 -5.36 8.96 0.19
C TYR A 76 -5.98 10.00 1.11
N LEU A 77 -6.56 11.08 0.56
CA LEU A 77 -7.17 12.16 1.34
C LEU A 77 -8.50 11.76 1.95
N ALA A 78 -9.33 11.00 1.22
CA ALA A 78 -10.68 10.65 1.67
C ALA A 78 -10.67 9.57 2.76
N ARG A 79 -9.79 8.56 2.66
CA ARG A 79 -9.82 7.38 3.52
C ARG A 79 -8.51 7.05 4.23
N GLY A 80 -7.39 7.63 3.81
CA GLY A 80 -6.06 7.29 4.35
C GLY A 80 -5.91 7.55 5.84
N ASN A 81 -6.64 8.51 6.42
CA ASN A 81 -6.61 8.76 7.86
C ASN A 81 -7.45 7.77 8.68
N GLN A 82 -8.38 7.05 8.04
CA GLN A 82 -9.29 6.12 8.69
C GLN A 82 -8.84 4.66 8.55
N SER A 83 -8.07 4.35 7.50
CA SER A 83 -7.60 3.01 7.20
C SER A 83 -6.11 3.00 6.86
N PRO A 84 -5.26 2.42 7.71
CA PRO A 84 -3.83 2.25 7.42
C PRO A 84 -3.58 1.44 6.14
N THR A 85 -4.44 0.48 5.83
CA THR A 85 -4.37 -0.33 4.60
C THR A 85 -4.61 0.54 3.37
N VAL A 86 -5.68 1.34 3.35
CA VAL A 86 -5.97 2.27 2.24
C VAL A 86 -4.84 3.28 2.10
N ARG A 87 -4.34 3.82 3.22
CA ARG A 87 -3.24 4.78 3.21
C ARG A 87 -2.00 4.19 2.54
N ALA A 88 -1.58 2.98 2.91
CA ALA A 88 -0.40 2.34 2.35
C ALA A 88 -0.53 2.07 0.85
N HIS A 89 -1.68 1.57 0.39
CA HIS A 89 -1.94 1.31 -1.03
C HIS A 89 -2.05 2.61 -1.84
N ALA A 90 -2.80 3.59 -1.34
CA ALA A 90 -2.97 4.89 -2.01
C ALA A 90 -1.63 5.65 -2.10
N GLN A 91 -0.80 5.61 -1.06
CA GLN A 91 0.53 6.22 -1.06
C GLN A 91 1.46 5.56 -2.08
N ALA A 92 1.47 4.22 -2.17
CA ALA A 92 2.26 3.50 -3.16
C ALA A 92 1.82 3.83 -4.60
N ALA A 93 0.51 3.84 -4.86
CA ALA A 93 -0.06 4.21 -6.15
C ALA A 93 0.23 5.68 -6.50
N LEU A 94 0.11 6.58 -5.53
CA LEU A 94 0.35 8.00 -5.70
C LEU A 94 1.82 8.29 -6.07
N ASN A 95 2.77 7.72 -5.34
CA ASN A 95 4.20 7.87 -5.63
C ASN A 95 4.54 7.38 -7.05
N PHE A 96 3.99 6.24 -7.44
CA PHE A 96 4.15 5.69 -8.78
C PHE A 96 3.57 6.63 -9.83
N GLN A 97 2.31 7.02 -9.68
CA GLN A 97 1.61 7.87 -10.66
C GLN A 97 2.23 9.27 -10.78
N ILE A 98 2.63 9.91 -9.67
CA ILE A 98 3.32 11.21 -9.72
C ILE A 98 4.65 11.09 -10.48
N THR A 99 5.45 10.05 -10.17
CA THR A 99 6.73 9.83 -10.86
C THR A 99 6.53 9.73 -12.37
N TRP A 100 5.58 8.90 -12.80
CA TRP A 100 5.33 8.70 -14.23
C TRP A 100 4.58 9.86 -14.89
N SER A 101 3.76 10.61 -14.16
CA SER A 101 3.14 11.85 -14.66
C SER A 101 4.17 12.95 -14.91
N LEU A 102 5.19 13.08 -14.05
CA LEU A 102 6.30 14.00 -14.27
C LEU A 102 7.11 13.61 -15.53
N ILE A 103 7.38 12.32 -15.70
CA ILE A 103 8.05 11.81 -16.90
C ILE A 103 7.18 12.10 -18.14
N ALA A 104 5.87 11.81 -18.10
CA ALA A 104 4.95 12.09 -19.19
C ALA A 104 4.91 13.58 -19.53
N PHE A 105 4.93 14.47 -18.53
CA PHE A 105 4.97 15.92 -18.72
C PHE A 105 6.24 16.35 -19.46
N VAL A 106 7.41 15.88 -19.06
CA VAL A 106 8.67 16.18 -19.75
C VAL A 106 8.66 15.64 -21.18
N LEU A 107 8.20 14.40 -21.36
CA LEU A 107 8.14 13.75 -22.67
C LEU A 107 7.10 14.38 -23.61
N LEU A 108 6.13 15.13 -23.10
CA LEU A 108 5.19 15.88 -23.94
C LEU A 108 5.90 16.89 -24.83
N PHE A 109 6.96 17.55 -24.33
CA PHE A 109 7.76 18.48 -25.10
C PHE A 109 8.67 17.79 -26.12
N VAL A 110 9.24 16.64 -25.76
CA VAL A 110 10.09 15.84 -26.65
C VAL A 110 9.24 15.03 -27.65
N GLY A 111 8.06 14.59 -27.21
CA GLY A 111 7.15 13.73 -27.98
C GLY A 111 6.60 14.35 -29.25
N TRP A 112 6.55 15.70 -29.33
CA TRP A 112 6.16 16.39 -30.55
C TRP A 112 7.03 15.98 -31.75
N CYS A 113 8.35 15.86 -31.52
CA CYS A 113 9.30 15.42 -32.55
C CYS A 113 9.24 13.92 -32.85
N LEU A 114 8.70 13.11 -31.95
CA LEU A 114 8.66 11.65 -32.01
C LEU A 114 7.23 11.09 -32.11
N LEU A 115 6.29 11.88 -32.64
CA LEU A 115 4.87 11.48 -32.80
C LEU A 115 4.24 10.91 -31.51
N PHE A 116 4.59 11.47 -30.35
CA PHE A 116 4.10 11.05 -29.02
C PHE A 116 4.39 9.59 -28.63
N LEU A 117 5.21 8.86 -29.36
CA LEU A 117 5.57 7.48 -29.04
C LEU A 117 6.07 7.27 -27.60
N PRO A 118 6.94 8.16 -27.05
CA PRO A 118 7.37 8.04 -25.65
C PRO A 118 6.21 8.15 -24.65
N ASN A 119 5.23 9.02 -24.92
CA ASN A 119 4.06 9.17 -24.04
C ASN A 119 3.16 7.94 -24.05
N ILE A 120 3.00 7.30 -25.22
CA ILE A 120 2.25 6.03 -25.34
C ILE A 120 2.92 4.95 -24.47
N ALA A 121 4.26 4.85 -24.50
CA ALA A 121 5.00 3.91 -23.66
C ALA A 121 4.78 4.19 -22.16
N VAL A 122 4.82 5.46 -21.73
CA VAL A 122 4.55 5.86 -20.34
C VAL A 122 3.13 5.47 -19.93
N VAL A 123 2.13 5.74 -20.75
CA VAL A 123 0.73 5.38 -20.48
C VAL A 123 0.58 3.86 -20.35
N ALA A 124 1.20 3.09 -21.25
CA ALA A 124 1.17 1.63 -21.18
C ALA A 124 1.76 1.09 -19.87
N ILE A 125 2.88 1.67 -19.40
CA ILE A 125 3.50 1.33 -18.11
C ILE A 125 2.55 1.64 -16.94
N GLN A 126 1.96 2.81 -16.92
CA GLN A 126 1.02 3.22 -15.84
C GLN A 126 -0.19 2.30 -15.77
N ILE A 127 -0.78 1.96 -16.91
CA ILE A 127 -1.92 1.04 -16.99
C ILE A 127 -1.51 -0.36 -16.53
N LEU A 128 -0.43 -0.91 -17.09
CA LEU A 128 0.03 -2.26 -16.77
C LEU A 128 0.28 -2.43 -15.26
N PHE A 129 1.08 -1.55 -14.68
CA PHE A 129 1.40 -1.65 -13.25
C PHE A 129 0.20 -1.29 -12.36
N GLY A 130 -0.69 -0.40 -12.78
CA GLY A 130 -1.93 -0.12 -12.09
C GLY A 130 -2.86 -1.33 -12.03
N ILE A 131 -3.00 -2.06 -13.12
CA ILE A 131 -3.79 -3.31 -13.17
C ILE A 131 -3.13 -4.39 -12.30
N ILE A 132 -1.81 -4.61 -12.43
CA ILE A 132 -1.10 -5.60 -11.61
C ILE A 132 -1.27 -5.29 -10.12
N ALA A 133 -1.13 -4.02 -9.74
CA ALA A 133 -1.30 -3.60 -8.36
C ALA A 133 -2.74 -3.81 -7.86
N ALA A 134 -3.75 -3.53 -8.69
CA ALA A 134 -5.14 -3.80 -8.36
C ALA A 134 -5.41 -5.30 -8.17
N LEU A 135 -4.85 -6.16 -9.03
CA LEU A 135 -4.97 -7.61 -8.88
C LEU A 135 -4.32 -8.10 -7.58
N ARG A 136 -3.10 -7.64 -7.27
CA ARG A 136 -2.42 -7.97 -6.02
C ARG A 136 -3.15 -7.45 -4.80
N ALA A 137 -3.67 -6.22 -4.88
CA ALA A 137 -4.49 -5.65 -3.83
C ALA A 137 -5.77 -6.46 -3.61
N ASN A 138 -6.41 -6.94 -4.67
CA ASN A 138 -7.59 -7.82 -4.56
C ASN A 138 -7.29 -9.16 -3.86
N GLU A 139 -6.04 -9.64 -3.93
CA GLU A 139 -5.54 -10.80 -3.18
C GLU A 139 -5.16 -10.45 -1.72
N GLY A 140 -5.40 -9.21 -1.26
CA GLY A 140 -5.02 -8.73 0.07
C GLY A 140 -3.53 -8.45 0.23
N ARG A 141 -2.77 -8.34 -0.85
CA ARG A 141 -1.32 -8.10 -0.85
C ARG A 141 -1.00 -6.70 -1.32
N GLN A 142 -0.12 -6.00 -0.58
CA GLN A 142 0.40 -4.71 -1.01
C GLN A 142 1.37 -4.90 -2.17
N TYR A 143 1.17 -4.14 -3.25
CA TYR A 143 2.06 -4.14 -4.40
C TYR A 143 3.11 -3.04 -4.28
N ARG A 144 4.38 -3.43 -4.41
CA ARG A 144 5.49 -2.48 -4.46
C ARG A 144 5.80 -2.18 -5.92
N TYR A 145 5.55 -0.94 -6.32
CA TYR A 145 5.80 -0.52 -7.69
C TYR A 145 7.30 -0.49 -8.00
N PRO A 146 7.75 -1.11 -9.10
CA PRO A 146 9.09 -0.88 -9.61
C PRO A 146 9.20 0.54 -10.19
N MET A 147 10.40 1.08 -10.22
CA MET A 147 10.69 2.39 -10.84
C MET A 147 9.81 3.54 -10.30
N SER A 148 9.52 3.52 -9.01
CA SER A 148 8.78 4.55 -8.30
C SER A 148 9.71 5.26 -7.31
N VAL A 149 9.64 6.58 -7.26
CA VAL A 149 10.35 7.40 -6.28
C VAL A 149 9.41 7.68 -5.10
N SER A 150 9.88 7.47 -3.87
CA SER A 150 9.12 7.80 -2.66
C SER A 150 9.10 9.31 -2.44
N LEU A 151 8.11 9.97 -2.99
CA LEU A 151 7.89 11.42 -2.85
C LEU A 151 7.02 11.73 -1.63
N ILE A 152 6.13 10.83 -1.27
CA ILE A 152 5.20 10.93 -0.14
C ILE A 152 5.55 9.85 0.88
N LYS A 153 5.71 10.23 2.14
CA LYS A 153 6.04 9.36 3.27
C LYS A 153 4.89 9.29 4.28
#